data_04c3c87d47e8e833e0e688a5b798af4d
#
_entry.id   04c3c87d47e8e833e0e688a5b798af4d
#
_cell.length_a   1.000
_cell.length_b   1.000
_cell.length_c   1.000
_cell.angle_alpha   90.00
_cell.angle_beta   90.00
_cell.angle_gamma   90.00
#
_symmetry.space_group_name_H-M   'P 1'
#
loop_
_entity.id
_entity.type
_entity.pdbx_description
1 polymer ?
#
loop_
_entity_poly.entity_id
_entity_poly.type
_entity_poly.pdbx_seq_one_letter_code
_entity_poly.pdbx_strand_id
1 'polypeptide(L)'
;MIRAEVLAQYRPIRAGIRRVLSEATKACGRADLNRAIKQVAPWAEAEVLEEEITAEMLVDVALFEANQRGRRAFDRFLAEKGEHLTGVDRALAERMVGAWFSIFRVAERHEAAGLWLEDLLAGQQRVWLVDEALEVSASEDAVIGLRLFDAGPFHAGFGIIVVPDAETLDFCLAATERGEPLPFRHSLAATLYGDQLRANAPPGPADLALLEMLTDMLISSPAALTMPGTKKAGRQPSSNLRNTPQPRKRR
;
A
#
# COMPACT_ATOMS: atom_id res chain seq x y z
N MET A 1 26.06 9.55 -9.73
CA MET A 1 24.98 9.99 -10.66
C MET A 1 24.26 11.14 -9.98
N ILE A 2 24.06 12.28 -10.65
CA ILE A 2 23.31 13.40 -10.10
C ILE A 2 21.81 13.26 -10.40
N ARG A 3 20.95 13.97 -9.66
CA ARG A 3 19.49 13.91 -9.80
C ARG A 3 19.01 14.05 -11.26
N ALA A 4 19.55 15.03 -11.97
CA ALA A 4 19.15 15.25 -13.37
C ALA A 4 19.41 14.07 -14.28
N GLU A 5 20.53 13.38 -14.09
CA GLU A 5 20.90 12.17 -14.86
C GLU A 5 19.97 11.00 -14.55
N VAL A 6 19.64 10.79 -13.25
CA VAL A 6 18.70 9.75 -12.82
C VAL A 6 17.33 9.98 -13.43
N LEU A 7 16.79 11.19 -13.30
CA LEU A 7 15.47 11.52 -13.85
C LEU A 7 15.43 11.47 -15.38
N ALA A 8 16.53 11.83 -16.05
CA ALA A 8 16.63 11.70 -17.51
C ALA A 8 16.54 10.24 -17.97
N GLN A 9 17.00 9.30 -17.16
CA GLN A 9 16.84 7.86 -17.41
C GLN A 9 15.47 7.33 -16.99
N TYR A 10 14.96 7.77 -15.84
CA TYR A 10 13.69 7.29 -15.28
C TYR A 10 12.47 7.66 -16.12
N ARG A 11 12.35 8.93 -16.57
CA ARG A 11 11.16 9.42 -17.26
C ARG A 11 10.82 8.66 -18.55
N PRO A 12 11.78 8.32 -19.43
CA PRO A 12 11.52 7.44 -20.57
C PRO A 12 11.08 6.04 -20.16
N ILE A 13 11.66 5.47 -19.08
CA ILE A 13 11.28 4.17 -18.53
C ILE A 13 9.83 4.24 -18.05
N ARG A 14 9.45 5.26 -17.25
CA ARG A 14 8.07 5.46 -16.77
C ARG A 14 7.05 5.56 -17.91
N ALA A 15 7.40 6.29 -18.97
CA ALA A 15 6.56 6.36 -20.17
C ALA A 15 6.46 5.01 -20.89
N GLY A 16 7.57 4.26 -20.97
CA GLY A 16 7.62 2.92 -21.54
C GLY A 16 6.78 1.91 -20.76
N ILE A 17 6.83 1.93 -19.41
CA ILE A 17 5.99 1.09 -18.55
C ILE A 17 4.52 1.25 -18.92
N ARG A 18 4.02 2.49 -19.03
CA ARG A 18 2.63 2.76 -19.40
C ARG A 18 2.26 2.19 -20.77
N ARG A 19 3.13 2.34 -21.77
CA ARG A 19 2.90 1.77 -23.11
C ARG A 19 2.85 0.25 -23.07
N VAL A 20 3.85 -0.38 -22.44
CA VAL A 20 3.92 -1.85 -22.33
C VAL A 20 2.70 -2.40 -21.59
N LEU A 21 2.32 -1.82 -20.45
CA LEU A 21 1.15 -2.25 -19.70
C LEU A 21 -0.14 -2.06 -20.50
N SER A 22 -0.29 -0.96 -21.24
CA SER A 22 -1.44 -0.74 -22.12
C SER A 22 -1.56 -1.83 -23.19
N GLU A 23 -0.46 -2.21 -23.84
CA GLU A 23 -0.47 -3.29 -24.84
C GLU A 23 -0.71 -4.68 -24.20
N ALA A 24 -0.12 -4.94 -23.03
CA ALA A 24 -0.34 -6.18 -22.29
C ALA A 24 -1.79 -6.32 -21.83
N THR A 25 -2.41 -5.21 -21.38
CA THR A 25 -3.83 -5.17 -20.99
C THR A 25 -4.76 -5.52 -22.15
N LYS A 26 -4.49 -4.99 -23.35
CA LYS A 26 -5.26 -5.33 -24.57
C LYS A 26 -5.16 -6.81 -24.94
N ALA A 27 -4.02 -7.43 -24.63
CA ALA A 27 -3.79 -8.86 -24.86
C ALA A 27 -4.26 -9.76 -23.70
N CYS A 28 -4.65 -9.16 -22.57
CA CYS A 28 -5.13 -9.90 -21.41
C CYS A 28 -6.48 -10.58 -21.71
N GLY A 29 -6.54 -11.88 -21.46
CA GLY A 29 -7.75 -12.65 -21.71
C GLY A 29 -8.84 -12.39 -20.66
N ARG A 30 -10.11 -12.49 -21.09
CA ARG A 30 -11.26 -12.37 -20.19
C ARG A 30 -11.19 -13.35 -19.00
N ALA A 31 -10.61 -14.52 -19.21
CA ALA A 31 -10.44 -15.53 -18.16
C ALA A 31 -9.44 -15.05 -17.08
N ASP A 32 -8.38 -14.33 -17.47
CA ASP A 32 -7.39 -13.79 -16.54
C ASP A 32 -8.00 -12.65 -15.71
N LEU A 33 -8.76 -11.76 -16.34
CA LEU A 33 -9.49 -10.68 -15.64
C LEU A 33 -10.53 -11.25 -14.68
N ASN A 34 -11.35 -12.21 -15.11
CA ASN A 34 -12.33 -12.85 -14.25
C ASN A 34 -11.68 -13.58 -13.05
N ARG A 35 -10.48 -14.13 -13.25
CA ARG A 35 -9.69 -14.71 -12.16
C ARG A 35 -9.25 -13.62 -11.17
N ALA A 36 -8.71 -12.52 -11.66
CA ALA A 36 -8.28 -11.38 -10.83
C ALA A 36 -9.46 -10.82 -10.01
N ILE A 37 -10.62 -10.60 -10.62
CA ILE A 37 -11.84 -10.15 -9.90
C ILE A 37 -12.18 -11.11 -8.76
N LYS A 38 -12.18 -12.43 -9.00
CA LYS A 38 -12.47 -13.42 -7.96
C LYS A 38 -11.43 -13.47 -6.84
N GLN A 39 -10.21 -13.05 -7.10
CA GLN A 39 -9.12 -13.05 -6.12
C GLN A 39 -9.06 -11.75 -5.32
N VAL A 40 -9.27 -10.61 -5.96
CA VAL A 40 -9.13 -9.28 -5.36
C VAL A 40 -10.45 -8.80 -4.76
N ALA A 41 -11.52 -8.83 -5.54
CA ALA A 41 -12.79 -8.20 -5.18
C ALA A 41 -14.00 -9.11 -5.48
N PRO A 42 -14.08 -10.33 -4.89
CA PRO A 42 -15.18 -11.25 -5.13
C PRO A 42 -16.55 -10.73 -4.64
N TRP A 43 -16.53 -9.68 -3.84
CA TRP A 43 -17.68 -9.00 -3.23
C TRP A 43 -18.11 -7.75 -4.01
N ALA A 44 -17.25 -7.25 -4.94
CA ALA A 44 -17.47 -5.96 -5.59
C ALA A 44 -18.61 -6.05 -6.62
N GLU A 45 -19.44 -5.02 -6.62
CA GLU A 45 -20.45 -4.76 -7.64
C GLU A 45 -19.83 -4.07 -8.87
N ALA A 46 -20.61 -3.90 -9.92
CA ALA A 46 -20.11 -3.37 -11.20
C ALA A 46 -19.49 -1.97 -11.04
N GLU A 47 -20.10 -1.12 -10.22
CA GLU A 47 -19.67 0.25 -9.98
C GLU A 47 -18.25 0.32 -9.41
N VAL A 48 -17.93 -0.54 -8.45
CA VAL A 48 -16.58 -0.62 -7.85
C VAL A 48 -15.56 -1.12 -8.87
N LEU A 49 -15.95 -2.04 -9.74
CA LEU A 49 -15.07 -2.61 -10.76
C LEU A 49 -14.76 -1.64 -11.90
N GLU A 50 -15.60 -0.61 -12.10
CA GLU A 50 -15.42 0.43 -13.11
C GLU A 50 -14.51 1.58 -12.65
N GLU A 51 -14.16 1.66 -11.37
CA GLU A 51 -13.23 2.64 -10.86
C GLU A 51 -11.82 2.41 -11.42
N GLU A 52 -11.16 3.50 -11.84
CA GLU A 52 -9.83 3.45 -12.49
C GLU A 52 -8.78 2.71 -11.63
N ILE A 53 -8.70 3.05 -10.34
CA ILE A 53 -7.74 2.42 -9.43
C ILE A 53 -8.03 0.92 -9.22
N THR A 54 -9.31 0.53 -9.17
CA THR A 54 -9.73 -0.87 -9.09
C THR A 54 -9.33 -1.61 -10.36
N ALA A 55 -9.57 -1.02 -11.53
CA ALA A 55 -9.19 -1.61 -12.80
C ALA A 55 -7.67 -1.81 -12.91
N GLU A 56 -6.86 -0.86 -12.45
CA GLU A 56 -5.39 -1.00 -12.41
C GLU A 56 -4.94 -2.15 -11.51
N MET A 57 -5.50 -2.29 -10.31
CA MET A 57 -5.20 -3.40 -9.38
C MET A 57 -5.60 -4.76 -9.98
N LEU A 58 -6.76 -4.84 -10.60
CA LEU A 58 -7.23 -6.06 -11.27
C LEU A 58 -6.34 -6.45 -12.45
N VAL A 59 -5.90 -5.48 -13.24
CA VAL A 59 -4.99 -5.69 -14.37
C VAL A 59 -3.62 -6.16 -13.88
N ASP A 60 -3.08 -5.56 -12.81
CA ASP A 60 -1.81 -5.98 -12.21
C ASP A 60 -1.87 -7.47 -11.82
N VAL A 61 -2.88 -7.88 -11.06
CA VAL A 61 -3.07 -9.29 -10.66
C VAL A 61 -3.30 -10.19 -11.88
N ALA A 62 -4.10 -9.75 -12.85
CA ALA A 62 -4.39 -10.54 -14.05
C ALA A 62 -3.12 -10.80 -14.88
N LEU A 63 -2.23 -9.81 -15.00
CA LEU A 63 -1.01 -9.90 -15.80
C LEU A 63 0.13 -10.64 -15.08
N PHE A 64 0.38 -10.30 -13.81
CA PHE A 64 1.61 -10.70 -13.13
C PHE A 64 1.45 -11.86 -12.15
N GLU A 65 0.23 -12.18 -11.71
CA GLU A 65 0.02 -13.33 -10.85
C GLU A 65 -0.20 -14.61 -11.67
N ALA A 66 0.49 -15.67 -11.26
CA ALA A 66 0.39 -16.96 -11.93
C ALA A 66 -1.01 -17.57 -11.76
N ASN A 67 -1.52 -18.19 -12.82
CA ASN A 67 -2.71 -19.01 -12.73
C ASN A 67 -2.41 -20.38 -12.10
N GLN A 68 -3.41 -21.24 -11.93
CA GLN A 68 -3.27 -22.58 -11.35
C GLN A 68 -2.26 -23.50 -12.09
N ARG A 69 -1.87 -23.13 -13.32
CA ARG A 69 -0.86 -23.86 -14.12
C ARG A 69 0.52 -23.21 -14.05
N GLY A 70 0.72 -22.25 -13.15
CA GLY A 70 1.97 -21.53 -12.99
C GLY A 70 2.29 -20.55 -14.14
N ARG A 71 1.30 -20.16 -14.96
CA ARG A 71 1.50 -19.28 -16.12
C ARG A 71 0.94 -17.90 -15.85
N ARG A 72 1.73 -16.86 -16.17
CA ARG A 72 1.30 -15.45 -16.10
C ARG A 72 0.82 -14.97 -17.47
N ALA A 73 -0.18 -14.09 -17.48
CA ALA A 73 -0.68 -13.51 -18.74
C ALA A 73 0.37 -12.58 -19.38
N PHE A 74 1.21 -11.92 -18.58
CA PHE A 74 2.28 -11.07 -19.08
C PHE A 74 3.35 -11.86 -19.85
N ASP A 75 3.74 -13.04 -19.37
CA ASP A 75 4.70 -13.91 -20.10
C ASP A 75 4.13 -14.36 -21.46
N ARG A 76 2.84 -14.70 -21.49
CA ARG A 76 2.14 -15.04 -22.73
C ARG A 76 2.08 -13.86 -23.70
N PHE A 77 1.74 -12.66 -23.20
CA PHE A 77 1.76 -11.44 -23.99
C PHE A 77 3.13 -11.22 -24.64
N LEU A 78 4.20 -11.31 -23.86
CA LEU A 78 5.56 -11.11 -24.39
C LEU A 78 5.93 -12.15 -25.45
N ALA A 79 5.57 -13.40 -25.23
CA ALA A 79 5.84 -14.47 -26.19
C ALA A 79 5.05 -14.30 -27.51
N GLU A 80 3.79 -13.86 -27.45
CA GLU A 80 2.90 -13.80 -28.61
C GLU A 80 2.94 -12.44 -29.34
N LYS A 81 3.20 -11.35 -28.59
CA LYS A 81 3.10 -9.97 -29.09
C LYS A 81 4.37 -9.15 -28.92
N GLY A 82 5.39 -9.68 -28.24
CA GLY A 82 6.63 -8.95 -27.98
C GLY A 82 7.35 -8.49 -29.26
N GLU A 83 7.18 -9.18 -30.37
CA GLU A 83 7.74 -8.78 -31.66
C GLU A 83 7.14 -7.48 -32.23
N HIS A 84 5.93 -7.13 -31.80
CA HIS A 84 5.25 -5.89 -32.23
C HIS A 84 5.65 -4.68 -31.40
N LEU A 85 6.34 -4.87 -30.27
CA LEU A 85 6.87 -3.79 -29.46
C LEU A 85 8.08 -3.14 -30.14
N THR A 86 8.28 -1.84 -29.91
CA THR A 86 9.56 -1.20 -30.29
C THR A 86 10.73 -1.87 -29.57
N GLY A 87 11.95 -1.78 -30.11
CA GLY A 87 13.11 -2.40 -29.45
C GLY A 87 13.32 -1.96 -28.02
N VAL A 88 13.05 -0.68 -27.71
CA VAL A 88 13.14 -0.12 -26.34
C VAL A 88 12.03 -0.66 -25.44
N ASP A 89 10.80 -0.68 -25.92
CA ASP A 89 9.66 -1.17 -25.14
C ASP A 89 9.73 -2.69 -24.95
N ARG A 90 10.28 -3.43 -25.92
CA ARG A 90 10.53 -4.86 -25.79
C ARG A 90 11.60 -5.15 -24.72
N ALA A 91 12.73 -4.47 -24.76
CA ALA A 91 13.77 -4.64 -23.74
C ALA A 91 13.26 -4.30 -22.34
N LEU A 92 12.39 -3.30 -22.22
CA LEU A 92 11.72 -2.95 -20.98
C LEU A 92 10.74 -4.05 -20.53
N ALA A 93 9.92 -4.58 -21.44
CA ALA A 93 8.99 -5.67 -21.14
C ALA A 93 9.73 -6.94 -20.68
N GLU A 94 10.87 -7.26 -21.29
CA GLU A 94 11.74 -8.38 -20.87
C GLU A 94 12.22 -8.20 -19.42
N ARG A 95 12.56 -6.98 -18.98
CA ARG A 95 12.89 -6.68 -17.57
C ARG A 95 11.67 -6.82 -16.66
N MET A 96 10.50 -6.35 -17.10
CA MET A 96 9.25 -6.43 -16.35
C MET A 96 8.80 -7.89 -16.08
N VAL A 97 9.28 -8.87 -16.84
CA VAL A 97 9.09 -10.30 -16.53
C VAL A 97 9.61 -10.65 -15.13
N GLY A 98 10.69 -10.04 -14.70
CA GLY A 98 11.27 -10.21 -13.36
C GLY A 98 10.55 -9.45 -12.24
N ALA A 99 9.41 -8.81 -12.52
CA ALA A 99 8.68 -8.05 -11.51
C ALA A 99 8.17 -8.93 -10.37
N TRP A 100 8.32 -8.42 -9.14
CA TRP A 100 7.80 -9.07 -7.93
C TRP A 100 7.01 -8.06 -7.09
N PHE A 101 6.05 -8.57 -6.35
CA PHE A 101 5.29 -7.79 -5.37
C PHE A 101 5.79 -8.11 -3.96
N SER A 102 6.03 -7.09 -3.16
CA SER A 102 6.46 -7.25 -1.76
C SER A 102 5.94 -6.12 -0.88
N ILE A 103 6.22 -6.24 0.43
CA ILE A 103 6.00 -5.19 1.42
C ILE A 103 7.35 -4.56 1.72
N PHE A 104 7.41 -3.24 1.59
CA PHE A 104 8.63 -2.46 1.77
C PHE A 104 8.45 -1.43 2.87
N ARG A 105 9.51 -1.18 3.63
CA ARG A 105 9.65 -0.02 4.48
C ARG A 105 10.45 1.06 3.74
N VAL A 106 9.99 2.30 3.78
CA VAL A 106 10.74 3.45 3.29
C VAL A 106 11.84 3.75 4.31
N ALA A 107 13.10 3.46 3.96
CA ALA A 107 14.23 3.67 4.87
C ALA A 107 14.66 5.14 4.89
N GLU A 108 14.95 5.69 3.72
CA GLU A 108 15.42 7.06 3.58
C GLU A 108 15.31 7.54 2.11
N ARG A 109 15.48 8.83 1.90
CA ARG A 109 15.63 9.38 0.55
C ARG A 109 17.01 9.06 -0.01
N HIS A 110 17.05 8.67 -1.28
CA HIS A 110 18.31 8.46 -1.97
C HIS A 110 18.95 9.81 -2.32
N GLU A 111 20.28 9.93 -2.16
CA GLU A 111 21.02 11.18 -2.34
C GLU A 111 20.93 11.79 -3.74
N ALA A 112 20.71 10.95 -4.76
CA ALA A 112 20.53 11.44 -6.12
C ALA A 112 19.06 11.70 -6.44
N ALA A 113 18.20 10.67 -6.36
CA ALA A 113 16.75 10.75 -6.59
C ALA A 113 16.07 9.48 -6.11
N GLY A 114 14.80 9.56 -5.69
CA GLY A 114 14.00 8.43 -5.25
C GLY A 114 14.27 8.05 -3.79
N LEU A 115 14.05 6.78 -3.47
CA LEU A 115 14.00 6.26 -2.11
C LEU A 115 14.83 4.98 -1.99
N TRP A 116 15.44 4.79 -0.84
CA TRP A 116 15.87 3.49 -0.38
C TRP A 116 14.69 2.80 0.30
N LEU A 117 14.36 1.62 -0.20
CA LEU A 117 13.36 0.74 0.40
C LEU A 117 14.05 -0.48 0.98
N GLU A 118 13.49 -1.02 2.07
CA GLU A 118 13.87 -2.31 2.65
C GLU A 118 12.73 -3.30 2.40
N ASP A 119 13.02 -4.39 1.68
CA ASP A 119 12.07 -5.47 1.44
C ASP A 119 11.90 -6.29 2.72
N LEU A 120 10.78 -6.11 3.41
CA LEU A 120 10.51 -6.73 4.71
C LEU A 120 10.32 -8.26 4.61
N LEU A 121 10.00 -8.78 3.44
CA LEU A 121 9.76 -10.20 3.21
C LEU A 121 10.99 -10.92 2.62
N ALA A 122 12.01 -10.17 2.20
CA ALA A 122 13.26 -10.69 1.63
C ALA A 122 14.48 -10.38 2.50
N GLY A 123 14.35 -10.53 3.83
CA GLY A 123 15.46 -10.33 4.76
C GLY A 123 15.98 -8.90 4.83
N GLN A 124 15.11 -7.92 4.66
CA GLN A 124 15.41 -6.48 4.67
C GLN A 124 16.42 -6.07 3.58
N GLN A 125 16.40 -6.77 2.45
CA GLN A 125 17.21 -6.39 1.30
C GLN A 125 16.87 -4.96 0.87
N ARG A 126 17.88 -4.10 0.74
CA ARG A 126 17.72 -2.71 0.29
C ARG A 126 17.63 -2.66 -1.23
N VAL A 127 16.66 -1.91 -1.71
CA VAL A 127 16.44 -1.62 -3.13
C VAL A 127 16.32 -0.12 -3.35
N TRP A 128 16.97 0.39 -4.38
CA TRP A 128 16.83 1.79 -4.79
C TRP A 128 15.67 1.92 -5.75
N LEU A 129 14.57 2.53 -5.30
CA LEU A 129 13.41 2.86 -6.11
C LEU A 129 13.49 4.31 -6.61
N VAL A 130 13.29 4.50 -7.89
CA VAL A 130 13.05 5.83 -8.47
C VAL A 130 11.58 5.96 -8.83
N ASP A 131 10.87 6.82 -8.11
CA ASP A 131 9.51 7.25 -8.38
C ASP A 131 9.32 8.68 -7.87
N GLU A 132 9.10 9.64 -8.79
CA GLU A 132 9.03 11.07 -8.47
C GLU A 132 7.83 11.40 -7.57
N ALA A 133 6.70 10.71 -7.71
CA ALA A 133 5.51 10.96 -6.92
C ALA A 133 5.67 10.41 -5.49
N LEU A 134 6.16 9.18 -5.36
CA LEU A 134 6.38 8.56 -4.08
C LEU A 134 7.50 9.27 -3.29
N GLU A 135 8.56 9.72 -3.95
CA GLU A 135 9.63 10.50 -3.32
C GLU A 135 9.11 11.77 -2.61
N VAL A 136 8.06 12.38 -3.14
CA VAL A 136 7.45 13.59 -2.57
C VAL A 136 6.48 13.24 -1.43
N SER A 137 5.70 12.16 -1.58
CA SER A 137 4.58 11.84 -0.69
C SER A 137 4.92 10.88 0.44
N ALA A 138 5.96 10.03 0.28
CA ALA A 138 6.30 9.06 1.30
C ALA A 138 7.00 9.69 2.51
N SER A 139 6.59 9.27 3.70
CA SER A 139 7.31 9.52 4.95
C SER A 139 8.34 8.41 5.21
N GLU A 140 9.41 8.74 5.94
CA GLU A 140 10.32 7.74 6.48
C GLU A 140 9.55 6.77 7.38
N ASP A 141 10.00 5.52 7.41
CA ASP A 141 9.36 4.38 8.08
C ASP A 141 7.96 3.99 7.55
N ALA A 142 7.43 4.66 6.52
CA ALA A 142 6.18 4.23 5.90
C ALA A 142 6.31 2.80 5.36
N VAL A 143 5.32 1.96 5.66
CA VAL A 143 5.24 0.59 5.15
C VAL A 143 4.24 0.54 3.99
N ILE A 144 4.69 0.07 2.84
CA ILE A 144 3.93 0.06 1.60
C ILE A 144 4.07 -1.27 0.86
N GLY A 145 2.98 -1.72 0.23
CA GLY A 145 2.99 -2.83 -0.70
C GLY A 145 3.00 -2.31 -2.13
N LEU A 146 3.92 -2.78 -2.94
CA LEU A 146 4.00 -2.43 -4.36
C LEU A 146 4.74 -3.48 -5.18
N ARG A 147 4.55 -3.42 -6.50
CA ARG A 147 5.29 -4.25 -7.45
C ARG A 147 6.45 -3.47 -8.04
N LEU A 148 7.64 -4.08 -7.96
CA LEU A 148 8.89 -3.54 -8.50
C LEU A 148 9.47 -4.46 -9.55
N PHE A 149 10.35 -3.90 -10.39
CA PHE A 149 11.25 -4.65 -11.25
C PHE A 149 12.59 -3.93 -11.38
N ASP A 150 13.63 -4.66 -11.76
CA ASP A 150 14.95 -4.12 -12.04
C ASP A 150 14.93 -3.37 -13.38
N ALA A 151 15.00 -2.03 -13.32
CA ALA A 151 15.06 -1.18 -14.51
C ALA A 151 16.50 -0.91 -14.99
N GLY A 152 17.50 -1.47 -14.33
CA GLY A 152 18.94 -1.35 -14.63
C GLY A 152 19.69 -0.71 -13.48
N PRO A 153 19.95 0.60 -13.49
CA PRO A 153 20.69 1.24 -12.39
C PRO A 153 19.86 1.40 -11.12
N PHE A 154 18.54 1.31 -11.21
CA PHE A 154 17.59 1.43 -10.11
C PHE A 154 16.37 0.52 -10.35
N HIS A 155 15.49 0.42 -9.39
CA HIS A 155 14.19 -0.24 -9.54
C HIS A 155 13.10 0.78 -9.89
N ALA A 156 12.10 0.31 -10.62
CA ALA A 156 10.91 1.08 -10.96
C ALA A 156 9.65 0.30 -10.59
N GLY A 157 8.59 1.02 -10.23
CA GLY A 157 7.28 0.46 -9.91
C GLY A 157 6.24 0.71 -11.01
N PHE A 158 5.10 0.04 -10.89
CA PHE A 158 3.99 0.22 -11.83
C PHE A 158 3.06 1.37 -11.43
N GLY A 159 3.25 1.92 -10.23
CA GLY A 159 2.51 3.09 -9.72
C GLY A 159 1.34 2.74 -8.82
N ILE A 160 1.05 1.46 -8.61
CA ILE A 160 0.04 1.01 -7.64
C ILE A 160 0.75 0.82 -6.30
N ILE A 161 0.28 1.54 -5.29
CA ILE A 161 0.83 1.52 -3.94
C ILE A 161 -0.34 1.28 -2.98
N VAL A 162 -0.18 0.32 -2.08
CA VAL A 162 -1.15 0.02 -1.03
C VAL A 162 -0.49 0.03 0.33
N VAL A 163 -1.25 0.29 1.37
CA VAL A 163 -0.76 0.28 2.75
C VAL A 163 -1.34 -0.97 3.42
N PRO A 164 -0.50 -1.95 3.81
CA PRO A 164 -1.00 -3.09 4.56
C PRO A 164 -1.52 -2.65 5.93
N ASP A 165 -2.59 -3.25 6.40
CA ASP A 165 -3.00 -3.10 7.78
C ASP A 165 -2.00 -3.80 8.75
N ALA A 166 -2.06 -3.43 10.02
CA ALA A 166 -1.11 -3.92 11.02
C ALA A 166 -1.19 -5.46 11.20
N GLU A 167 -2.38 -6.03 11.16
CA GLU A 167 -2.59 -7.48 11.33
C GLU A 167 -1.99 -8.27 10.16
N THR A 168 -2.28 -7.83 8.93
CA THR A 168 -1.72 -8.43 7.71
C THR A 168 -0.19 -8.31 7.68
N LEU A 169 0.35 -7.16 8.07
CA LEU A 169 1.80 -6.94 8.16
C LEU A 169 2.44 -7.89 9.18
N ASP A 170 1.95 -7.93 10.41
CA ASP A 170 2.48 -8.80 11.48
C ASP A 170 2.44 -10.27 11.06
N PHE A 171 1.38 -10.67 10.38
CA PHE A 171 1.21 -12.02 9.87
C PHE A 171 2.24 -12.39 8.80
N CYS A 172 2.50 -11.48 7.87
CA CYS A 172 3.53 -11.64 6.85
C CYS A 172 4.93 -11.75 7.46
N LEU A 173 5.27 -10.86 8.40
CA LEU A 173 6.56 -10.85 9.07
C LEU A 173 6.79 -12.13 9.86
N ALA A 174 5.81 -12.54 10.66
CA ALA A 174 5.91 -13.78 11.43
C ALA A 174 6.05 -15.04 10.55
N ALA A 175 5.38 -15.11 9.40
CA ALA A 175 5.56 -16.22 8.45
C ALA A 175 6.97 -16.20 7.85
N THR A 176 7.46 -15.02 7.46
CA THR A 176 8.81 -14.84 6.90
C THR A 176 9.90 -15.23 7.90
N GLU A 177 9.78 -14.82 9.16
CA GLU A 177 10.72 -15.21 10.24
C GLU A 177 10.79 -16.73 10.45
N ARG A 178 9.67 -17.43 10.28
CA ARG A 178 9.63 -18.90 10.38
C ARG A 178 10.06 -19.60 9.09
N GLY A 179 10.32 -18.87 8.01
CA GLY A 179 10.61 -19.45 6.70
C GLY A 179 9.42 -20.20 6.08
N GLU A 180 8.20 -19.81 6.47
CA GLU A 180 6.96 -20.40 5.97
C GLU A 180 6.44 -19.65 4.76
N PRO A 181 5.74 -20.31 3.82
CA PRO A 181 5.03 -19.58 2.77
C PRO A 181 3.97 -18.68 3.38
N LEU A 182 3.74 -17.52 2.74
CA LEU A 182 2.70 -16.62 3.18
C LEU A 182 1.33 -17.35 3.14
N PRO A 183 0.55 -17.28 4.23
CA PRO A 183 -0.63 -18.14 4.43
C PRO A 183 -1.88 -17.61 3.72
N PHE A 184 -1.73 -16.88 2.63
CA PHE A 184 -2.85 -16.35 1.87
C PHE A 184 -3.41 -17.38 0.88
N ARG A 185 -4.72 -17.36 0.73
CA ARG A 185 -5.41 -18.18 -0.28
C ARG A 185 -4.99 -17.82 -1.71
N HIS A 186 -4.66 -16.56 -1.93
CA HIS A 186 -4.25 -15.96 -3.18
C HIS A 186 -2.85 -15.34 -3.02
N SER A 187 -2.38 -14.61 -4.02
CA SER A 187 -1.11 -13.89 -3.91
C SER A 187 -1.19 -12.76 -2.89
N LEU A 188 -0.03 -12.32 -2.40
CA LEU A 188 0.10 -11.15 -1.54
C LEU A 188 -0.52 -9.90 -2.20
N ALA A 189 -0.23 -9.66 -3.48
CA ALA A 189 -0.80 -8.54 -4.21
C ALA A 189 -2.33 -8.58 -4.22
N ALA A 190 -2.93 -9.74 -4.55
CA ALA A 190 -4.38 -9.88 -4.56
C ALA A 190 -5.02 -9.66 -3.19
N THR A 191 -4.35 -10.08 -2.11
CA THR A 191 -4.81 -9.87 -0.74
C THR A 191 -4.79 -8.39 -0.38
N LEU A 192 -3.64 -7.72 -0.51
CA LEU A 192 -3.50 -6.31 -0.14
C LEU A 192 -4.38 -5.38 -1.00
N TYR A 193 -4.54 -5.68 -2.29
CA TYR A 193 -5.45 -4.93 -3.15
C TYR A 193 -6.91 -5.12 -2.70
N GLY A 194 -7.31 -6.36 -2.37
CA GLY A 194 -8.64 -6.65 -1.87
C GLY A 194 -8.96 -5.95 -0.56
N ASP A 195 -8.01 -5.90 0.37
CA ASP A 195 -8.16 -5.22 1.66
C ASP A 195 -8.26 -3.70 1.46
N GLN A 196 -7.41 -3.13 0.60
CA GLN A 196 -7.46 -1.71 0.26
C GLN A 196 -8.79 -1.30 -0.38
N LEU A 197 -9.30 -2.10 -1.32
CA LEU A 197 -10.58 -1.82 -1.97
C LEU A 197 -11.74 -1.96 -1.00
N ARG A 198 -11.70 -2.94 -0.10
CA ARG A 198 -12.73 -3.12 0.93
C ARG A 198 -12.75 -1.97 1.92
N ALA A 199 -11.57 -1.49 2.35
CA ALA A 199 -11.47 -0.35 3.26
C ALA A 199 -12.01 0.96 2.66
N ASN A 200 -11.94 1.10 1.34
CA ASN A 200 -12.43 2.27 0.60
C ASN A 200 -13.87 2.11 0.08
N ALA A 201 -14.44 0.91 0.15
CA ALA A 201 -15.80 0.67 -0.32
C ALA A 201 -16.83 1.42 0.56
N PRO A 202 -17.89 1.97 -0.02
CA PRO A 202 -18.98 2.52 0.77
C PRO A 202 -19.60 1.42 1.63
N PRO A 203 -20.07 1.75 2.85
CA PRO A 203 -20.69 0.76 3.73
C PRO A 203 -21.87 0.09 3.02
N GLY A 204 -21.87 -1.23 3.02
CA GLY A 204 -22.94 -2.02 2.43
C GLY A 204 -24.23 -1.94 3.24
N PRO A 205 -25.39 -2.41 2.71
CA PRO A 205 -26.66 -2.41 3.42
C PRO A 205 -26.61 -3.11 4.79
N ALA A 206 -25.81 -4.17 4.91
CA ALA A 206 -25.61 -4.88 6.17
C ALA A 206 -24.82 -4.05 7.19
N ASP A 207 -23.81 -3.31 6.73
CA ASP A 207 -23.00 -2.43 7.58
C ASP A 207 -23.83 -1.24 8.06
N LEU A 208 -24.68 -0.67 7.19
CA LEU A 208 -25.62 0.40 7.56
C LEU A 208 -26.64 -0.08 8.60
N ALA A 209 -27.21 -1.28 8.42
CA ALA A 209 -28.14 -1.86 9.38
C ALA A 209 -27.46 -2.12 10.73
N LEU A 210 -26.20 -2.56 10.74
CA LEU A 210 -25.42 -2.73 11.97
C LEU A 210 -25.14 -1.39 12.65
N LEU A 211 -24.78 -0.35 11.89
CA LEU A 211 -24.57 1.01 12.42
C LEU A 211 -25.86 1.59 13.02
N GLU A 212 -26.99 1.42 12.37
CA GLU A 212 -28.29 1.81 12.90
C GLU A 212 -28.59 1.08 14.22
N MET A 213 -28.42 -0.23 14.25
CA MET A 213 -28.63 -1.04 15.45
C MET A 213 -27.71 -0.60 16.62
N LEU A 214 -26.43 -0.35 16.34
CA LEU A 214 -25.48 0.13 17.35
C LEU A 214 -25.83 1.55 17.83
N THR A 215 -26.29 2.41 16.94
CA THR A 215 -26.74 3.76 17.28
C THR A 215 -27.97 3.71 18.20
N ASP A 216 -28.93 2.86 17.86
CA ASP A 216 -30.13 2.65 18.69
C ASP A 216 -29.78 2.08 20.07
N MET A 217 -28.85 1.15 20.16
CA MET A 217 -28.36 0.62 21.44
C MET A 217 -27.69 1.70 22.30
N LEU A 218 -26.88 2.57 21.69
CA LEU A 218 -26.21 3.67 22.39
C LEU A 218 -27.20 4.74 22.89
N ILE A 219 -28.20 5.08 22.07
CA ILE A 219 -29.25 6.06 22.43
C ILE A 219 -30.21 5.48 23.49
N SER A 220 -30.51 4.18 23.41
CA SER A 220 -31.42 3.49 24.31
C SER A 220 -30.76 3.10 25.64
N SER A 221 -29.47 3.25 25.82
CA SER A 221 -28.74 2.89 27.03
C SER A 221 -28.78 4.06 28.06
N PRO A 222 -29.53 3.96 29.15
CA PRO A 222 -29.65 5.05 30.11
C PRO A 222 -28.37 5.34 30.92
N ALA A 223 -27.30 4.58 30.72
CA ALA A 223 -26.05 4.71 31.46
C ALA A 223 -25.09 5.79 30.90
N ALA A 224 -25.37 6.37 29.72
CA ALA A 224 -24.46 7.32 29.08
C ALA A 224 -24.63 8.79 29.52
N LEU A 225 -25.57 9.12 30.38
CA LEU A 225 -25.88 10.51 30.79
C LEU A 225 -25.54 10.86 32.24
N THR A 226 -24.86 10.00 33.00
CA THR A 226 -24.33 10.37 34.32
C THR A 226 -22.90 10.91 34.19
N MET A 227 -22.76 12.16 33.75
CA MET A 227 -21.56 12.94 33.99
C MET A 227 -21.37 13.06 35.53
N PRO A 228 -20.19 12.70 36.06
CA PRO A 228 -19.96 12.89 37.50
C PRO A 228 -20.00 14.39 37.78
N GLY A 229 -21.00 14.76 38.61
CA GLY A 229 -21.25 16.14 39.01
C GLY A 229 -20.00 16.78 39.56
N THR A 230 -19.67 17.93 39.04
CA THR A 230 -18.70 18.86 39.61
C THR A 230 -19.08 19.21 41.02
N LYS A 231 -18.39 18.64 42.02
CA LYS A 231 -18.46 19.07 43.41
C LYS A 231 -18.05 20.55 43.48
N LYS A 232 -19.05 21.42 43.76
CA LYS A 232 -18.78 22.80 44.15
C LYS A 232 -17.91 22.78 45.39
N ALA A 233 -16.67 23.20 45.23
CA ALA A 233 -15.81 23.51 46.37
C ALA A 233 -16.40 24.69 47.15
N GLY A 234 -16.85 24.41 48.37
CA GLY A 234 -17.33 25.41 49.31
C GLY A 234 -16.20 26.36 49.70
N ARG A 235 -16.49 27.63 49.58
CA ARG A 235 -15.72 28.75 50.13
C ARG A 235 -15.70 28.62 51.66
N GLN A 236 -14.49 28.58 52.25
CA GLN A 236 -14.28 28.98 53.64
C GLN A 236 -13.34 30.19 53.72
N PRO A 237 -13.60 31.10 54.63
CA PRO A 237 -12.96 32.41 54.64
C PRO A 237 -11.65 32.45 55.43
N SER A 238 -10.87 33.45 55.05
CA SER A 238 -9.59 33.93 55.56
C SER A 238 -9.51 34.08 57.09
N SER A 239 -8.34 33.74 57.67
CA SER A 239 -7.75 34.56 58.76
C SER A 239 -6.24 34.41 58.87
N ASN A 240 -5.57 35.50 58.61
CA ASN A 240 -4.53 36.14 59.43
C ASN A 240 -3.12 35.52 59.60
N LEU A 241 -2.23 36.23 59.01
CA LEU A 241 -1.13 37.03 59.69
C LEU A 241 0.15 36.30 60.09
N ARG A 242 1.18 36.83 59.54
CA ARG A 242 2.47 37.27 60.12
C ARG A 242 3.75 36.54 59.78
N ASN A 243 4.58 37.36 59.18
CA ASN A 243 6.00 37.63 59.46
C ASN A 243 7.08 36.79 58.72
N THR A 244 7.70 37.50 57.81
CA THR A 244 9.12 37.54 57.42
C THR A 244 10.11 37.35 58.61
N PRO A 245 11.41 36.97 58.44
CA PRO A 245 12.33 37.55 57.45
C PRO A 245 13.37 36.60 56.82
N GLN A 246 13.93 37.08 55.73
CA GLN A 246 15.28 36.73 55.27
C GLN A 246 16.35 37.03 56.31
N PRO A 247 17.60 36.50 56.28
CA PRO A 247 18.56 36.82 55.23
C PRO A 247 19.73 35.84 54.94
N ARG A 248 20.42 36.15 53.83
CA ARG A 248 21.89 36.13 53.59
C ARG A 248 22.64 34.82 53.33
N LYS A 249 23.11 34.66 52.08
CA LYS A 249 24.50 34.85 51.56
C LYS A 249 25.60 33.89 52.00
N ARG A 250 26.37 33.53 50.96
CA ARG A 250 27.78 33.11 50.85
C ARG A 250 28.00 31.58 50.88
N ARG A 251 28.66 30.96 49.95
CA ARG A 251 29.76 31.37 49.04
C ARG A 251 29.60 30.66 47.71
#